data_98024f703bf75dfda2260944134f1044
#
_entry.id   98024f703bf75dfda2260944134f1044
#
_cell.length_a   1.000
_cell.length_b   1.000
_cell.length_c   1.000
_cell.angle_alpha   90.00
_cell.angle_beta   90.00
_cell.angle_gamma   90.00
#
_symmetry.space_group_name_H-M   'P 1'
#
loop_
_entity.id
_entity.type
_entity.pdbx_description
1 polymer ?
#
loop_
_entity_poly.entity_id
_entity_poly.type
_entity_poly.pdbx_seq_one_letter_code
_entity_poly.pdbx_strand_id
1 'polypeptide(L)'
;MALQSSGAISLDDIHVELDATSGTTVSINDSDVRGLIGKSADAQSSFNEFYGAANITYMAGSGGSTATSGNFKFHYFNSSGTFTINTAASGGASTTVDYIIIAGGGAGGRTTAIAAPGGGGGAGGYRTGTFTGNAGSYTITVGAGGAGGANATGNVNANGSNSSIDSTSATGGGKGARSHYGDDANRLAQSGGSGGGGTYNQTSGASGTSGQGNSGGNGGNFVGGGGGGKGSSGSNGTDLGAGGAGGSGSSTGNANYNGATRGGGGGGGSYFASSRASGGSGGGGDGGFRSDGNANTGNSGSANTGGGGGGAPGPVPASGAGANSCPSGSGGSGVVMVRYQYQGS
;
A
#
# COMPACT_ATOMS: atom_id res chain seq x y z
N MET A 1 12.83 22.41 -25.52
CA MET A 1 13.19 23.56 -24.65
C MET A 1 12.28 24.69 -25.07
N ALA A 2 11.62 25.40 -24.13
CA ALA A 2 10.73 26.51 -24.55
C ALA A 2 11.52 27.63 -25.27
N LEU A 3 10.90 28.22 -26.26
CA LEU A 3 11.46 29.41 -26.94
C LEU A 3 11.63 30.57 -25.94
N GLN A 4 12.61 31.41 -26.18
CA GLN A 4 12.89 32.56 -25.32
C GLN A 4 11.65 33.44 -25.12
N SER A 5 11.52 34.09 -23.97
CA SER A 5 10.40 34.96 -23.63
C SER A 5 10.62 36.42 -24.05
N SER A 6 11.82 36.79 -24.53
CA SER A 6 12.19 38.12 -24.99
C SER A 6 13.48 38.07 -25.82
N GLY A 7 13.76 39.10 -26.58
CA GLY A 7 14.93 39.17 -27.44
C GLY A 7 14.62 38.85 -28.92
N ALA A 8 15.64 38.56 -29.72
CA ALA A 8 15.44 38.18 -31.12
C ALA A 8 15.07 36.68 -31.18
N ILE A 9 14.02 36.34 -31.92
CA ILE A 9 13.61 34.98 -32.24
C ILE A 9 13.65 34.78 -33.75
N SER A 10 14.20 33.71 -34.23
CA SER A 10 14.27 33.37 -35.66
C SER A 10 13.38 32.18 -36.00
N LEU A 11 13.11 31.95 -37.26
CA LEU A 11 12.44 30.74 -37.74
C LEU A 11 13.25 29.48 -37.44
N ASP A 12 14.58 29.59 -37.44
CA ASP A 12 15.46 28.46 -37.08
C ASP A 12 15.30 28.11 -35.61
N ASP A 13 15.19 29.06 -34.68
CA ASP A 13 14.93 28.81 -33.28
C ASP A 13 13.58 28.08 -33.10
N ILE A 14 12.55 28.52 -33.82
CA ILE A 14 11.23 27.88 -33.81
C ILE A 14 11.31 26.43 -34.34
N HIS A 15 12.08 26.25 -35.43
CA HIS A 15 12.23 24.95 -36.08
C HIS A 15 13.02 23.94 -35.19
N VAL A 16 14.05 24.42 -34.51
CA VAL A 16 14.81 23.61 -33.54
C VAL A 16 13.95 23.22 -32.32
N GLU A 17 13.05 24.12 -31.86
CA GLU A 17 12.10 23.78 -30.79
C GLU A 17 11.17 22.61 -31.18
N LEU A 18 10.92 22.44 -32.47
CA LEU A 18 10.16 21.29 -33.02
C LEU A 18 11.00 20.04 -33.24
N ASP A 19 12.18 19.93 -32.61
CA ASP A 19 13.14 18.83 -32.77
C ASP A 19 13.70 18.69 -34.20
N ALA A 20 13.61 19.74 -35.03
CA ALA A 20 14.14 19.73 -36.37
C ALA A 20 15.63 20.15 -36.40
N THR A 21 16.31 19.84 -37.51
CA THR A 21 17.73 20.17 -37.68
C THR A 21 17.90 21.66 -38.00
N SER A 22 18.73 22.37 -37.22
CA SER A 22 19.11 23.75 -37.48
C SER A 22 19.66 23.97 -38.90
N GLY A 23 19.30 25.08 -39.53
CA GLY A 23 19.73 25.41 -40.86
C GLY A 23 18.99 24.72 -42.00
N THR A 24 17.95 23.96 -41.73
CA THR A 24 17.05 23.40 -42.75
C THR A 24 15.93 24.37 -43.10
N THR A 25 15.35 24.23 -44.31
CA THR A 25 14.27 25.13 -44.77
C THR A 25 13.02 24.95 -43.91
N VAL A 26 12.46 26.06 -43.43
CA VAL A 26 11.25 26.13 -42.63
C VAL A 26 10.40 27.33 -43.02
N SER A 27 9.09 27.20 -42.95
CA SER A 27 8.13 28.30 -43.20
C SER A 27 7.27 28.53 -41.96
N ILE A 28 6.96 29.77 -41.66
CA ILE A 28 5.99 30.13 -40.63
C ILE A 28 4.59 29.56 -40.91
N ASN A 29 4.35 29.14 -42.16
CA ASN A 29 3.11 28.47 -42.57
C ASN A 29 3.12 26.94 -42.42
N ASP A 30 4.24 26.34 -42.05
CA ASP A 30 4.31 24.91 -41.84
C ASP A 30 3.39 24.49 -40.69
N SER A 31 2.72 23.36 -40.82
CA SER A 31 1.68 22.90 -39.89
C SER A 31 2.18 22.65 -38.49
N ASP A 32 3.41 22.19 -38.34
CA ASP A 32 4.11 21.93 -37.08
C ASP A 32 4.49 23.25 -36.40
N VAL A 33 5.02 24.23 -37.17
CA VAL A 33 5.31 25.58 -36.68
C VAL A 33 4.04 26.25 -36.16
N ARG A 34 2.94 26.19 -36.91
CA ARG A 34 1.66 26.73 -36.47
C ARG A 34 1.07 25.98 -35.28
N GLY A 35 1.28 24.68 -35.23
CA GLY A 35 0.88 23.82 -34.13
C GLY A 35 1.48 24.24 -32.79
N LEU A 36 2.71 24.75 -32.78
CA LEU A 36 3.40 25.24 -31.60
C LEU A 36 2.65 26.36 -30.85
N ILE A 37 1.89 27.18 -31.59
CA ILE A 37 1.07 28.27 -31.07
C ILE A 37 -0.45 28.01 -31.20
N GLY A 38 -0.84 26.78 -31.49
CA GLY A 38 -2.24 26.36 -31.59
C GLY A 38 -3.02 26.98 -32.77
N LYS A 39 -2.36 27.36 -33.87
CA LYS A 39 -3.01 27.99 -35.04
C LYS A 39 -3.30 26.98 -36.15
N SER A 40 -4.48 27.09 -36.73
CA SER A 40 -4.87 26.35 -37.93
C SER A 40 -4.15 26.85 -39.20
N ALA A 41 -4.23 26.08 -40.29
CA ALA A 41 -3.80 26.51 -41.60
C ALA A 41 -4.44 27.84 -41.98
N ASP A 42 -3.69 28.70 -42.68
CA ASP A 42 -4.11 30.02 -43.17
C ASP A 42 -4.42 31.12 -42.11
N ALA A 43 -4.33 30.79 -40.81
CA ALA A 43 -4.42 31.81 -39.77
C ALA A 43 -3.18 32.73 -39.79
N GLN A 44 -3.36 34.02 -39.66
CA GLN A 44 -2.23 34.94 -39.53
C GLN A 44 -1.40 34.62 -38.28
N SER A 45 -0.08 34.57 -38.43
CA SER A 45 0.88 34.34 -37.34
C SER A 45 1.94 35.44 -37.34
N SER A 46 2.38 35.81 -36.15
CA SER A 46 3.48 36.76 -35.98
C SER A 46 4.53 36.16 -35.05
N PHE A 47 5.77 36.59 -35.16
CA PHE A 47 6.87 36.13 -34.32
C PHE A 47 6.61 36.35 -32.83
N ASN A 48 5.84 37.38 -32.47
CA ASN A 48 5.52 37.66 -31.06
C ASN A 48 4.71 36.56 -30.40
N GLU A 49 3.98 35.76 -31.16
CA GLU A 49 3.16 34.66 -30.62
C GLU A 49 4.00 33.44 -30.25
N PHE A 50 5.22 33.35 -30.75
CA PHE A 50 6.14 32.24 -30.45
C PHE A 50 6.97 32.47 -29.19
N TYR A 51 6.98 33.66 -28.60
CA TYR A 51 7.69 33.88 -27.34
C TYR A 51 7.13 32.98 -26.22
N GLY A 52 8.03 32.18 -25.63
CA GLY A 52 7.66 31.23 -24.60
C GLY A 52 6.89 30.01 -25.09
N ALA A 53 6.64 29.86 -26.40
CA ALA A 53 6.06 28.68 -26.97
C ALA A 53 7.01 27.47 -26.78
N ALA A 54 6.45 26.30 -26.56
CA ALA A 54 7.21 25.09 -26.37
C ALA A 54 6.51 23.88 -27.03
N ASN A 55 7.31 23.01 -27.63
CA ASN A 55 6.84 21.73 -28.12
C ASN A 55 6.61 20.79 -26.91
N ILE A 56 5.38 20.89 -26.33
CA ILE A 56 5.05 20.19 -25.12
C ILE A 56 4.67 18.74 -25.44
N THR A 57 5.47 17.81 -24.96
CA THR A 57 5.15 16.40 -24.98
C THR A 57 4.78 15.93 -23.59
N TYR A 58 3.56 15.42 -23.42
CA TYR A 58 3.12 14.87 -22.14
C TYR A 58 3.54 13.40 -22.01
N MET A 59 3.73 12.98 -20.75
CA MET A 59 4.09 11.61 -20.46
C MET A 59 3.00 10.63 -20.92
N ALA A 60 3.41 9.52 -21.54
CA ALA A 60 2.54 8.41 -21.86
C ALA A 60 3.12 7.10 -21.29
N GLY A 61 2.29 6.37 -20.57
CA GLY A 61 2.68 5.09 -19.96
C GLY A 61 1.61 4.03 -20.06
N SER A 62 2.02 2.79 -19.83
CA SER A 62 1.19 1.59 -19.87
C SER A 62 1.48 0.65 -18.69
N GLY A 63 0.60 -0.34 -18.47
CA GLY A 63 0.69 -1.32 -17.39
C GLY A 63 -0.37 -1.13 -16.31
N GLY A 64 -0.73 -2.23 -15.64
CA GLY A 64 -1.81 -2.25 -14.65
C GLY A 64 -3.18 -1.88 -15.21
N SER A 65 -4.15 -1.65 -14.32
CA SER A 65 -5.44 -1.04 -14.68
C SER A 65 -5.33 0.48 -14.57
N THR A 66 -5.99 1.21 -15.46
CA THR A 66 -5.83 2.66 -15.58
C THR A 66 -7.11 3.42 -15.28
N ALA A 67 -6.96 4.66 -14.80
CA ALA A 67 -8.01 5.66 -14.68
C ALA A 67 -7.43 7.05 -14.96
N THR A 68 -8.30 8.02 -15.26
CA THR A 68 -7.91 9.43 -15.43
C THR A 68 -8.75 10.32 -14.51
N SER A 69 -8.16 11.38 -14.00
CA SER A 69 -8.85 12.42 -13.24
C SER A 69 -8.14 13.76 -13.42
N GLY A 70 -8.85 14.75 -13.97
CA GLY A 70 -8.23 16.00 -14.42
C GLY A 70 -7.10 15.71 -15.39
N ASN A 71 -5.96 16.34 -15.20
CA ASN A 71 -4.78 16.19 -16.05
C ASN A 71 -3.88 15.01 -15.72
N PHE A 72 -4.34 14.12 -14.84
CA PHE A 72 -3.54 13.00 -14.35
C PHE A 72 -4.08 11.66 -14.82
N LYS A 73 -3.15 10.77 -15.19
CA LYS A 73 -3.39 9.35 -15.45
C LYS A 73 -2.85 8.52 -14.30
N PHE A 74 -3.62 7.51 -13.91
CA PHE A 74 -3.34 6.60 -12.79
C PHE A 74 -3.19 5.19 -13.31
N HIS A 75 -2.25 4.44 -12.73
CA HIS A 75 -2.06 3.02 -12.94
C HIS A 75 -2.13 2.30 -11.59
N TYR A 76 -2.95 1.24 -11.52
CA TYR A 76 -3.16 0.42 -10.32
C TYR A 76 -2.66 -0.99 -10.58
N PHE A 77 -1.80 -1.48 -9.70
CA PHE A 77 -1.25 -2.83 -9.74
C PHE A 77 -1.71 -3.61 -8.52
N ASN A 78 -2.68 -4.50 -8.70
CA ASN A 78 -3.18 -5.43 -7.69
C ASN A 78 -2.40 -6.76 -7.71
N SER A 79 -1.52 -6.94 -8.67
CA SER A 79 -0.55 -8.04 -8.84
C SER A 79 0.75 -7.50 -9.42
N SER A 80 1.84 -8.23 -9.25
CA SER A 80 3.14 -7.88 -9.83
C SER A 80 3.06 -7.78 -11.35
N GLY A 81 3.87 -6.88 -11.93
CA GLY A 81 3.88 -6.59 -13.36
C GLY A 81 4.92 -5.54 -13.71
N THR A 82 4.69 -4.81 -14.79
CA THR A 82 5.57 -3.77 -15.27
C THR A 82 4.79 -2.49 -15.53
N PHE A 83 5.29 -1.36 -15.05
CA PHE A 83 4.89 -0.03 -15.48
C PHE A 83 5.89 0.44 -16.54
N THR A 84 5.43 0.80 -17.73
CA THR A 84 6.30 1.28 -18.80
C THR A 84 5.95 2.71 -19.15
N ILE A 85 6.93 3.61 -19.14
CA ILE A 85 6.83 4.95 -19.71
C ILE A 85 7.28 4.85 -21.15
N ASN A 86 6.31 4.93 -22.08
CA ASN A 86 6.53 4.82 -23.51
C ASN A 86 7.08 6.14 -24.08
N THR A 87 6.61 7.27 -23.54
CA THR A 87 7.03 8.61 -23.91
C THR A 87 7.32 9.42 -22.64
N ALA A 88 8.53 9.92 -22.50
CA ALA A 88 8.87 10.84 -21.42
C ALA A 88 8.31 12.24 -21.71
N ALA A 89 8.00 13.00 -20.66
CA ALA A 89 7.56 14.38 -20.78
C ALA A 89 8.72 15.31 -21.20
N SER A 90 8.44 16.30 -22.03
CA SER A 90 9.40 17.31 -22.47
C SER A 90 8.70 18.65 -22.71
N GLY A 91 9.45 19.68 -23.14
CA GLY A 91 8.91 20.99 -23.49
C GLY A 91 8.26 21.75 -22.33
N GLY A 92 8.62 21.44 -21.08
CA GLY A 92 8.03 22.07 -19.89
C GLY A 92 6.90 21.28 -19.24
N ALA A 93 6.46 20.17 -19.83
CA ALA A 93 5.54 19.24 -19.15
C ALA A 93 6.20 18.57 -17.92
N SER A 94 5.38 18.19 -16.94
CA SER A 94 5.88 17.57 -15.71
C SER A 94 6.49 16.19 -15.98
N THR A 95 7.74 16.00 -15.59
CA THR A 95 8.43 14.72 -15.59
C THR A 95 8.20 13.91 -14.30
N THR A 96 7.41 14.44 -13.37
CA THR A 96 7.19 13.83 -12.05
C THR A 96 6.19 12.69 -12.13
N VAL A 97 6.58 11.54 -11.60
CA VAL A 97 5.69 10.41 -11.33
C VAL A 97 5.53 10.27 -9.81
N ASP A 98 4.30 10.42 -9.32
CA ASP A 98 3.97 10.11 -7.93
C ASP A 98 3.70 8.63 -7.76
N TYR A 99 4.05 8.07 -6.60
CA TYR A 99 3.72 6.68 -6.27
C TYR A 99 3.16 6.49 -4.87
N ILE A 100 2.37 5.44 -4.73
CA ILE A 100 1.99 4.84 -3.45
C ILE A 100 2.32 3.35 -3.51
N ILE A 101 3.09 2.86 -2.56
CA ILE A 101 3.45 1.46 -2.41
C ILE A 101 2.90 0.97 -1.07
N ILE A 102 2.03 -0.03 -1.10
CA ILE A 102 1.49 -0.68 0.09
C ILE A 102 1.87 -2.15 0.03
N ALA A 103 2.60 -2.62 1.03
CA ALA A 103 3.02 -4.01 1.14
C ALA A 103 1.89 -4.92 1.62
N GLY A 104 2.08 -6.23 1.55
CA GLY A 104 1.14 -7.19 2.14
C GLY A 104 1.10 -7.09 3.65
N GLY A 105 -0.08 -7.23 4.26
CA GLY A 105 -0.27 -7.26 5.71
C GLY A 105 0.22 -8.58 6.33
N GLY A 106 0.59 -8.57 7.60
CA GLY A 106 0.94 -9.75 8.37
C GLY A 106 -0.30 -10.56 8.77
N ALA A 107 -0.14 -11.87 8.98
CA ALA A 107 -1.20 -12.71 9.51
C ALA A 107 -1.43 -12.47 11.01
N GLY A 108 -2.64 -12.72 11.48
CA GLY A 108 -2.92 -12.82 12.91
C GLY A 108 -2.20 -14.00 13.56
N GLY A 109 -1.99 -13.93 14.86
CA GLY A 109 -1.45 -15.01 15.66
C GLY A 109 -2.46 -16.17 15.79
N ARG A 110 -2.03 -17.40 15.56
CA ARG A 110 -2.84 -18.59 15.86
C ARG A 110 -2.72 -18.99 17.33
N THR A 111 -3.59 -19.87 17.78
CA THR A 111 -3.46 -20.48 19.10
C THR A 111 -3.37 -22.00 19.01
N THR A 112 -2.54 -22.60 19.86
CA THR A 112 -2.42 -24.06 20.09
C THR A 112 -2.40 -24.37 21.57
N ALA A 113 -2.52 -23.37 22.45
CA ALA A 113 -2.54 -23.52 23.89
C ALA A 113 -3.93 -23.16 24.45
N ILE A 114 -4.36 -23.86 25.48
CA ILE A 114 -5.63 -23.60 26.17
C ILE A 114 -5.65 -22.18 26.71
N ALA A 115 -6.75 -21.45 26.44
CA ALA A 115 -7.07 -20.13 26.94
C ALA A 115 -6.12 -18.98 26.51
N ALA A 116 -5.35 -19.16 25.47
CA ALA A 116 -4.35 -18.17 25.07
C ALA A 116 -4.59 -17.66 23.62
N PRO A 117 -5.37 -16.59 23.44
CA PRO A 117 -5.68 -15.98 22.14
C PRO A 117 -4.46 -15.38 21.45
N GLY A 118 -4.47 -15.35 20.11
CA GLY A 118 -3.41 -14.73 19.30
C GLY A 118 -3.54 -13.21 19.16
N GLY A 119 -2.42 -12.54 18.91
CA GLY A 119 -2.39 -11.12 18.57
C GLY A 119 -2.82 -10.85 17.12
N GLY A 120 -3.27 -9.64 16.82
CA GLY A 120 -3.59 -9.18 15.46
C GLY A 120 -2.32 -8.99 14.61
N GLY A 121 -2.40 -9.24 13.30
CA GLY A 121 -1.32 -8.96 12.34
C GLY A 121 -1.18 -7.46 12.09
N GLY A 122 0.05 -6.98 11.90
CA GLY A 122 0.32 -5.60 11.49
C GLY A 122 -0.01 -5.36 10.03
N ALA A 123 -0.38 -4.14 9.69
CA ALA A 123 -0.57 -3.73 8.30
C ALA A 123 0.75 -3.75 7.53
N GLY A 124 0.67 -3.96 6.22
CA GLY A 124 1.78 -3.73 5.31
C GLY A 124 2.26 -2.28 5.35
N GLY A 125 3.55 -2.07 5.17
CA GLY A 125 4.15 -0.75 5.11
C GLY A 125 3.53 0.09 4.00
N TYR A 126 3.31 1.35 4.30
CA TYR A 126 2.71 2.32 3.39
C TYR A 126 3.74 3.40 3.08
N ARG A 127 4.14 3.53 1.82
CA ARG A 127 5.16 4.47 1.37
C ARG A 127 4.65 5.30 0.21
N THR A 128 4.89 6.59 0.26
CA THR A 128 4.62 7.54 -0.83
C THR A 128 5.90 8.26 -1.22
N GLY A 129 5.94 8.76 -2.44
CA GLY A 129 7.03 9.58 -2.93
C GLY A 129 6.88 9.87 -4.41
N THR A 130 7.95 10.38 -4.99
CA THR A 130 8.04 10.74 -6.41
C THR A 130 9.34 10.24 -7.01
N PHE A 131 9.36 10.11 -8.32
CA PHE A 131 10.58 9.93 -9.10
C PHE A 131 10.44 10.65 -10.46
N THR A 132 11.58 10.88 -11.14
CA THR A 132 11.57 11.42 -12.49
C THR A 132 11.23 10.32 -13.47
N GLY A 133 10.16 10.50 -14.23
CA GLY A 133 9.67 9.55 -15.23
C GLY A 133 10.46 9.63 -16.53
N ASN A 134 11.48 8.80 -16.66
CA ASN A 134 12.20 8.60 -17.93
C ASN A 134 11.54 7.49 -18.74
N ALA A 135 11.66 7.53 -20.08
CA ALA A 135 11.20 6.42 -20.91
C ALA A 135 11.92 5.12 -20.53
N GLY A 136 11.15 4.06 -20.35
CA GLY A 136 11.68 2.77 -19.88
C GLY A 136 10.65 1.97 -19.08
N SER A 137 11.09 0.81 -18.60
CA SER A 137 10.27 -0.14 -17.85
C SER A 137 10.67 -0.16 -16.39
N TYR A 138 9.67 -0.08 -15.51
CA TYR A 138 9.78 -0.10 -14.05
C TYR A 138 9.12 -1.37 -13.52
N THR A 139 9.89 -2.19 -12.83
CA THR A 139 9.38 -3.45 -12.26
C THR A 139 8.49 -3.17 -11.06
N ILE A 140 7.26 -3.68 -11.10
CA ILE A 140 6.30 -3.59 -9.99
C ILE A 140 6.20 -4.95 -9.30
N THR A 141 6.47 -4.98 -7.99
CA THR A 141 6.20 -6.13 -7.13
C THR A 141 5.06 -5.80 -6.19
N VAL A 142 4.05 -6.66 -6.15
CA VAL A 142 2.94 -6.54 -5.19
C VAL A 142 3.04 -7.69 -4.20
N GLY A 143 3.26 -7.35 -2.94
CA GLY A 143 3.46 -8.30 -1.85
C GLY A 143 2.18 -9.04 -1.48
N ALA A 144 2.27 -10.35 -1.32
CA ALA A 144 1.19 -11.16 -0.77
C ALA A 144 1.00 -10.89 0.72
N GLY A 145 -0.22 -11.03 1.21
CA GLY A 145 -0.48 -11.09 2.64
C GLY A 145 0.13 -12.33 3.29
N GLY A 146 0.52 -12.22 4.55
CA GLY A 146 1.02 -13.34 5.32
C GLY A 146 -0.06 -14.42 5.48
N ALA A 147 0.31 -15.68 5.29
CA ALA A 147 -0.60 -16.80 5.49
C ALA A 147 -1.02 -16.92 6.96
N GLY A 148 -2.32 -17.05 7.24
CA GLY A 148 -2.87 -17.33 8.55
C GLY A 148 -2.47 -18.72 9.04
N GLY A 149 -2.39 -18.91 10.35
CA GLY A 149 -2.12 -20.22 10.92
C GLY A 149 -3.34 -21.14 10.77
N ALA A 150 -3.17 -22.29 10.11
CA ALA A 150 -4.20 -23.33 10.03
C ALA A 150 -4.19 -24.27 11.25
N ASN A 151 -5.22 -25.14 11.36
CA ASN A 151 -5.39 -26.08 12.48
C ASN A 151 -4.31 -27.18 12.56
N ALA A 152 -3.48 -27.38 11.56
CA ALA A 152 -2.52 -28.47 11.51
C ALA A 152 -1.18 -28.12 12.20
N THR A 153 -0.55 -29.16 12.77
CA THR A 153 0.83 -29.10 13.25
C THR A 153 1.75 -28.74 12.09
N GLY A 154 2.46 -27.60 12.20
CA GLY A 154 3.45 -27.18 11.21
C GLY A 154 3.17 -25.84 10.51
N ASN A 155 1.93 -25.42 10.31
CA ASN A 155 1.63 -24.14 9.70
C ASN A 155 1.75 -22.98 10.73
N VAL A 156 2.81 -22.21 10.59
CA VAL A 156 3.03 -21.00 11.38
C VAL A 156 2.49 -19.79 10.59
N ASN A 157 1.84 -18.88 11.32
CA ASN A 157 1.46 -17.57 10.76
C ASN A 157 2.71 -16.82 10.24
N ALA A 158 2.55 -16.08 9.16
CA ALA A 158 3.64 -15.44 8.44
C ALA A 158 3.53 -13.90 8.39
N ASN A 159 4.67 -13.26 8.23
CA ASN A 159 4.72 -11.85 7.85
C ASN A 159 4.15 -11.66 6.43
N GLY A 160 3.69 -10.46 6.13
CA GLY A 160 3.41 -10.05 4.75
C GLY A 160 4.69 -9.93 3.93
N SER A 161 4.55 -9.96 2.61
CA SER A 161 5.65 -9.73 1.67
C SER A 161 5.77 -8.26 1.30
N ASN A 162 6.98 -7.84 0.93
CA ASN A 162 7.24 -6.48 0.47
C ASN A 162 6.56 -6.19 -0.87
N SER A 163 6.16 -4.93 -1.08
CA SER A 163 5.82 -4.40 -2.40
C SER A 163 6.88 -3.40 -2.83
N SER A 164 7.09 -3.25 -4.15
CA SER A 164 8.09 -2.30 -4.66
C SER A 164 7.75 -1.74 -6.04
N ILE A 165 8.37 -0.59 -6.35
CA ILE A 165 8.62 -0.10 -7.70
C ILE A 165 10.13 0.01 -7.85
N ASP A 166 10.70 -0.82 -8.73
CA ASP A 166 12.15 -1.03 -8.85
C ASP A 166 12.84 -1.23 -7.48
N SER A 167 13.82 -0.39 -7.15
CA SER A 167 14.56 -0.43 -5.88
C SER A 167 13.82 0.17 -4.68
N THR A 168 12.73 0.90 -4.90
CA THR A 168 11.94 1.51 -3.83
C THR A 168 10.92 0.52 -3.28
N SER A 169 11.03 0.14 -2.01
CA SER A 169 10.17 -0.88 -1.42
C SER A 169 9.46 -0.40 -0.15
N ALA A 170 8.27 -0.96 0.09
CA ALA A 170 7.56 -0.92 1.36
C ALA A 170 7.66 -2.31 2.03
N THR A 171 7.85 -2.33 3.33
CA THR A 171 8.08 -3.57 4.12
C THR A 171 6.77 -4.27 4.42
N GLY A 172 6.72 -5.61 4.28
CA GLY A 172 5.56 -6.40 4.67
C GLY A 172 5.18 -6.22 6.14
N GLY A 173 3.90 -6.38 6.46
CA GLY A 173 3.39 -6.28 7.82
C GLY A 173 3.89 -7.41 8.72
N GLY A 174 4.14 -7.11 10.00
CA GLY A 174 4.57 -8.10 10.99
C GLY A 174 3.42 -9.02 11.40
N LYS A 175 3.70 -10.30 11.55
CA LYS A 175 2.72 -11.27 12.06
C LYS A 175 2.38 -11.00 13.53
N GLY A 176 1.15 -11.28 13.94
CA GLY A 176 0.73 -11.29 15.34
C GLY A 176 1.40 -12.42 16.13
N ALA A 177 1.59 -12.19 17.44
CA ALA A 177 2.11 -13.19 18.34
C ALA A 177 1.16 -14.40 18.42
N ARG A 178 1.74 -15.60 18.42
CA ARG A 178 0.98 -16.84 18.61
C ARG A 178 1.12 -17.35 20.03
N SER A 179 0.07 -18.00 20.52
CA SER A 179 0.15 -18.76 21.77
C SER A 179 0.52 -20.20 21.48
N HIS A 180 1.52 -20.70 22.18
CA HIS A 180 2.01 -22.07 22.09
C HIS A 180 2.61 -22.51 23.42
N TYR A 181 2.53 -23.81 23.73
CA TYR A 181 3.32 -24.38 24.82
C TYR A 181 4.80 -24.42 24.42
N GLY A 182 5.66 -23.81 25.22
CA GLY A 182 7.10 -23.78 25.02
C GLY A 182 7.60 -22.39 24.50
N ASP A 183 8.88 -22.16 24.72
CA ASP A 183 9.56 -20.93 24.31
C ASP A 183 10.20 -21.16 22.94
N ASP A 184 9.52 -20.73 21.87
CA ASP A 184 10.13 -20.64 20.56
C ASP A 184 10.10 -19.19 20.03
N ALA A 185 11.13 -18.81 19.29
CA ALA A 185 11.27 -17.47 18.72
C ALA A 185 10.11 -17.08 17.76
N ASN A 186 9.39 -18.08 17.25
CA ASN A 186 8.25 -17.87 16.38
C ASN A 186 6.97 -17.48 17.13
N ARG A 187 6.98 -17.55 18.47
CA ARG A 187 5.85 -17.18 19.33
C ARG A 187 5.58 -15.68 19.34
N LEU A 188 6.61 -14.87 19.27
CA LEU A 188 6.52 -13.44 19.43
C LEU A 188 5.94 -12.73 18.20
N ALA A 189 5.28 -11.59 18.46
CA ALA A 189 4.94 -10.66 17.41
C ALA A 189 6.20 -10.21 16.66
N GLN A 190 6.07 -10.00 15.38
CA GLN A 190 7.19 -9.57 14.54
C GLN A 190 7.02 -8.12 14.10
N SER A 191 8.17 -7.44 13.98
CA SER A 191 8.24 -6.12 13.35
C SER A 191 7.98 -6.25 11.84
N GLY A 192 7.50 -5.16 11.25
CA GLY A 192 7.20 -5.08 9.83
C GLY A 192 6.92 -3.65 9.39
N GLY A 193 6.26 -3.47 8.26
CA GLY A 193 5.74 -2.15 7.88
C GLY A 193 4.97 -1.53 9.04
N SER A 194 3.97 -2.26 9.56
CA SER A 194 3.43 -2.09 10.91
C SER A 194 3.69 -3.36 11.72
N GLY A 195 3.84 -3.23 13.03
CA GLY A 195 4.13 -4.35 13.92
C GLY A 195 2.90 -5.20 14.26
N GLY A 196 3.10 -6.51 14.49
CA GLY A 196 2.07 -7.40 15.01
C GLY A 196 1.74 -7.14 16.47
N GLY A 197 0.53 -7.48 16.91
CA GLY A 197 0.07 -7.41 18.29
C GLY A 197 0.62 -8.57 19.16
N GLY A 198 0.77 -8.31 20.45
CA GLY A 198 1.16 -9.29 21.46
C GLY A 198 0.06 -10.35 21.71
N THR A 199 0.39 -11.38 22.48
CA THR A 199 -0.57 -12.43 22.88
C THR A 199 -0.72 -12.47 24.40
N TYR A 200 -1.44 -13.46 24.88
CA TYR A 200 -1.64 -13.77 26.30
C TYR A 200 -0.38 -13.57 27.16
N ASN A 201 -0.61 -13.26 28.44
CA ASN A 201 0.42 -13.04 29.44
C ASN A 201 1.28 -11.78 29.19
N GLN A 202 0.62 -10.72 28.69
CA GLN A 202 1.20 -9.37 28.53
C GLN A 202 2.46 -9.30 27.64
N THR A 203 2.53 -10.17 26.62
CA THR A 203 3.63 -10.05 25.65
C THR A 203 3.49 -8.74 24.87
N SER A 204 4.61 -8.07 24.65
CA SER A 204 4.63 -6.81 23.92
C SER A 204 4.23 -6.98 22.46
N GLY A 205 3.51 -5.99 21.92
CA GLY A 205 3.40 -5.79 20.48
C GLY A 205 4.75 -5.42 19.88
N ALA A 206 4.93 -5.74 18.62
CA ALA A 206 6.15 -5.46 17.87
C ALA A 206 6.14 -4.07 17.24
N SER A 207 7.32 -3.54 16.92
CA SER A 207 7.48 -2.21 16.32
C SER A 207 7.11 -2.18 14.84
N GLY A 208 6.57 -1.04 14.38
CA GLY A 208 6.47 -0.71 12.96
C GLY A 208 7.78 -0.10 12.43
N THR A 209 7.97 -0.14 11.13
CA THR A 209 9.05 0.58 10.44
C THR A 209 8.72 2.08 10.41
N SER A 210 9.66 2.90 10.87
CA SER A 210 9.51 4.36 10.85
C SER A 210 9.10 4.90 9.48
N GLY A 211 8.12 5.78 9.45
CA GLY A 211 7.55 6.36 8.24
C GLY A 211 6.62 5.44 7.44
N GLN A 212 6.60 4.13 7.71
CA GLN A 212 5.77 3.16 6.99
C GLN A 212 4.54 2.70 7.78
N GLY A 213 4.62 2.62 9.10
CA GLY A 213 3.52 2.18 9.95
C GLY A 213 3.84 2.30 11.44
N ASN A 214 2.94 1.80 12.29
CA ASN A 214 3.01 1.93 13.73
C ASN A 214 3.14 0.56 14.43
N SER A 215 3.41 0.59 15.73
CA SER A 215 3.55 -0.61 16.56
C SER A 215 2.22 -1.31 16.81
N GLY A 216 2.26 -2.62 17.03
CA GLY A 216 1.13 -3.35 17.59
C GLY A 216 0.93 -3.06 19.08
N GLY A 217 -0.25 -3.38 19.58
CA GLY A 217 -0.61 -3.32 21.00
C GLY A 217 -0.12 -4.54 21.79
N ASN A 218 0.01 -4.39 23.09
CA ASN A 218 0.37 -5.50 23.99
C ASN A 218 -0.82 -6.45 24.18
N GLY A 219 -0.54 -7.72 24.40
CA GLY A 219 -1.55 -8.67 24.90
C GLY A 219 -1.86 -8.41 26.37
N GLY A 220 -2.97 -8.99 26.85
CA GLY A 220 -3.37 -8.98 28.24
C GLY A 220 -3.67 -10.40 28.73
N ASN A 221 -4.26 -10.54 29.93
CA ASN A 221 -4.70 -11.83 30.44
C ASN A 221 -5.87 -12.36 29.60
N PHE A 222 -5.66 -13.50 28.92
CA PHE A 222 -6.62 -14.17 28.04
C PHE A 222 -7.07 -13.35 26.81
N VAL A 223 -6.27 -12.36 26.39
CA VAL A 223 -6.54 -11.54 25.21
C VAL A 223 -5.27 -11.21 24.43
N GLY A 224 -5.38 -11.10 23.13
CA GLY A 224 -4.35 -10.58 22.23
C GLY A 224 -4.43 -9.07 22.05
N GLY A 225 -3.31 -8.42 21.80
CA GLY A 225 -3.22 -7.02 21.35
C GLY A 225 -3.57 -6.88 19.87
N GLY A 226 -4.02 -5.73 19.44
CA GLY A 226 -4.25 -5.40 18.03
C GLY A 226 -2.95 -5.19 17.28
N GLY A 227 -2.91 -5.49 15.98
CA GLY A 227 -1.80 -5.14 15.09
C GLY A 227 -1.76 -3.64 14.80
N GLY A 228 -0.57 -3.09 14.55
CA GLY A 228 -0.41 -1.69 14.15
C GLY A 228 -0.97 -1.42 12.75
N GLY A 229 -1.45 -0.20 12.51
CA GLY A 229 -1.87 0.32 11.21
C GLY A 229 -0.96 1.46 10.72
N LYS A 230 -1.23 1.97 9.54
CA LYS A 230 -0.51 3.15 9.03
C LYS A 230 -0.84 4.43 9.81
N GLY A 231 -2.09 4.60 10.21
CA GLY A 231 -2.58 5.82 10.87
C GLY A 231 -2.37 5.83 12.38
N SER A 232 -2.44 4.66 13.03
CA SER A 232 -2.25 4.54 14.49
C SER A 232 -1.67 3.19 14.90
N SER A 233 -1.17 3.13 16.13
CA SER A 233 -0.79 1.87 16.77
C SER A 233 -2.02 0.99 17.05
N GLY A 234 -1.80 -0.32 17.16
CA GLY A 234 -2.81 -1.22 17.67
C GLY A 234 -3.08 -0.98 19.17
N SER A 235 -4.29 -1.25 19.61
CA SER A 235 -4.68 -1.14 21.02
C SER A 235 -4.19 -2.35 21.83
N ASN A 236 -3.92 -2.12 23.10
CA ASN A 236 -3.67 -3.23 24.03
C ASN A 236 -4.94 -4.06 24.25
N GLY A 237 -4.78 -5.33 24.53
CA GLY A 237 -5.88 -6.17 25.02
C GLY A 237 -6.26 -5.79 26.45
N THR A 238 -7.56 -5.81 26.75
CA THR A 238 -8.09 -5.56 28.08
C THR A 238 -8.24 -6.89 28.82
N ASP A 239 -7.58 -7.03 29.96
CA ASP A 239 -7.59 -8.27 30.76
C ASP A 239 -8.99 -8.84 30.95
N LEU A 240 -9.17 -10.13 30.67
CA LEU A 240 -10.44 -10.87 30.76
C LEU A 240 -11.59 -10.29 29.89
N GLY A 241 -11.26 -9.34 29.00
CA GLY A 241 -12.24 -8.61 28.16
C GLY A 241 -12.03 -8.85 26.67
N ALA A 242 -12.18 -7.77 25.91
CA ALA A 242 -12.01 -7.81 24.47
C ALA A 242 -10.52 -7.78 24.08
N GLY A 243 -10.19 -8.41 22.97
CA GLY A 243 -8.89 -8.23 22.31
C GLY A 243 -8.67 -6.77 21.93
N GLY A 244 -7.41 -6.38 21.76
CA GLY A 244 -7.06 -5.03 21.31
C GLY A 244 -7.54 -4.76 19.89
N ALA A 245 -8.12 -3.61 19.63
CA ALA A 245 -8.50 -3.19 18.28
C ALA A 245 -7.26 -2.98 17.39
N GLY A 246 -7.37 -3.28 16.11
CA GLY A 246 -6.35 -2.97 15.12
C GLY A 246 -6.18 -1.46 14.92
N GLY A 247 -4.93 -1.03 14.69
CA GLY A 247 -4.61 0.34 14.36
C GLY A 247 -5.25 0.78 13.05
N SER A 248 -5.71 2.01 12.98
CA SER A 248 -6.33 2.56 11.76
C SER A 248 -5.34 2.64 10.59
N GLY A 249 -5.87 2.47 9.39
CA GLY A 249 -5.16 2.80 8.16
C GLY A 249 -5.09 4.30 7.92
N SER A 250 -4.49 4.65 6.79
CA SER A 250 -4.45 6.03 6.31
C SER A 250 -5.19 6.15 4.97
N SER A 251 -5.92 7.24 4.80
CA SER A 251 -6.40 7.63 3.49
C SER A 251 -5.22 8.14 2.66
N THR A 252 -5.31 7.97 1.35
CA THR A 252 -4.26 8.41 0.44
C THR A 252 -4.13 9.93 0.38
N GLY A 253 -4.96 10.68 1.08
CA GLY A 253 -4.96 12.17 1.10
C GLY A 253 -5.33 12.81 -0.24
N ASN A 254 -5.40 12.04 -1.30
CA ASN A 254 -5.68 12.48 -2.65
C ASN A 254 -6.86 11.68 -3.19
N ALA A 255 -7.99 12.34 -3.41
CA ALA A 255 -9.20 11.76 -3.99
C ALA A 255 -8.92 10.98 -5.30
N ASN A 256 -7.85 11.36 -5.97
CA ASN A 256 -7.41 10.79 -7.24
C ASN A 256 -6.83 9.37 -7.13
N TYR A 257 -6.43 8.90 -5.94
CA TYR A 257 -6.09 7.50 -5.68
C TYR A 257 -7.29 6.70 -5.15
N ASN A 258 -8.50 7.08 -5.59
CA ASN A 258 -9.80 6.54 -5.22
C ASN A 258 -10.17 6.70 -3.71
N GLY A 259 -9.45 7.59 -2.98
CA GLY A 259 -9.80 8.03 -1.63
C GLY A 259 -9.85 6.95 -0.55
N ALA A 260 -9.58 5.69 -0.92
CA ALA A 260 -9.76 4.56 -0.03
C ALA A 260 -8.74 4.56 1.10
N THR A 261 -9.20 4.38 2.32
CA THR A 261 -8.34 4.10 3.46
C THR A 261 -7.72 2.71 3.31
N ARG A 262 -6.40 2.60 3.55
CA ARG A 262 -5.63 1.36 3.43
C ARG A 262 -4.63 1.21 4.57
N GLY A 263 -4.14 -0.01 4.78
CA GLY A 263 -3.13 -0.28 5.80
C GLY A 263 -3.68 -0.29 7.23
N GLY A 264 -4.85 -0.87 7.45
CA GLY A 264 -5.40 -1.13 8.78
C GLY A 264 -4.81 -2.38 9.42
N GLY A 265 -4.51 -2.37 10.72
CA GLY A 265 -4.04 -3.53 11.47
C GLY A 265 -5.16 -4.51 11.80
N GLY A 266 -4.85 -5.77 12.08
CA GLY A 266 -5.83 -6.78 12.53
C GLY A 266 -6.19 -6.63 14.01
N GLY A 267 -7.40 -7.01 14.39
CA GLY A 267 -7.84 -7.09 15.78
C GLY A 267 -7.22 -8.28 16.52
N GLY A 268 -6.97 -8.14 17.81
CA GLY A 268 -6.50 -9.25 18.68
C GLY A 268 -7.61 -10.24 19.00
N GLY A 269 -7.25 -11.51 19.22
CA GLY A 269 -8.20 -12.53 19.66
C GLY A 269 -8.58 -12.40 21.13
N SER A 270 -9.67 -13.00 21.55
CA SER A 270 -10.10 -13.06 22.95
C SER A 270 -10.65 -14.42 23.34
N TYR A 271 -10.56 -14.74 24.64
CA TYR A 271 -11.08 -15.99 25.19
C TYR A 271 -12.46 -15.79 25.86
N PHE A 272 -12.69 -14.68 26.56
CA PHE A 272 -13.91 -14.45 27.34
C PHE A 272 -14.85 -13.41 26.73
N ALA A 273 -14.46 -12.68 25.66
CA ALA A 273 -15.31 -11.65 25.08
C ALA A 273 -16.54 -12.25 24.37
N SER A 274 -17.62 -11.52 24.38
CA SER A 274 -18.85 -11.81 23.64
C SER A 274 -18.87 -11.21 22.22
N SER A 275 -17.82 -10.48 21.84
CA SER A 275 -17.70 -9.81 20.53
C SER A 275 -16.28 -9.79 20.03
N ARG A 276 -16.11 -9.54 18.72
CA ARG A 276 -14.81 -9.42 18.07
C ARG A 276 -14.13 -8.09 18.45
N ALA A 277 -12.81 -8.12 18.61
CA ALA A 277 -12.01 -6.92 18.51
C ALA A 277 -11.98 -6.46 17.06
N SER A 278 -12.34 -5.21 16.79
CA SER A 278 -12.40 -4.69 15.43
C SER A 278 -11.03 -4.64 14.78
N GLY A 279 -10.96 -5.03 13.51
CA GLY A 279 -9.86 -4.67 12.64
C GLY A 279 -9.81 -3.17 12.41
N GLY A 280 -8.63 -2.62 12.13
CA GLY A 280 -8.45 -1.21 11.81
C GLY A 280 -9.10 -0.85 10.46
N SER A 281 -9.63 0.37 10.37
CA SER A 281 -10.11 0.90 9.09
C SER A 281 -9.00 0.81 8.03
N GLY A 282 -9.35 0.52 6.79
CA GLY A 282 -8.37 0.27 5.73
C GLY A 282 -8.01 -1.20 5.55
N GLY A 283 -8.93 -2.09 5.87
CA GLY A 283 -8.88 -3.49 5.48
C GLY A 283 -8.31 -4.44 6.52
N GLY A 284 -8.19 -4.03 7.79
CA GLY A 284 -7.81 -4.93 8.88
C GLY A 284 -8.91 -5.98 9.15
N GLY A 285 -8.53 -7.23 9.39
CA GLY A 285 -9.43 -8.32 9.78
C GLY A 285 -9.76 -8.28 11.27
N ASP A 286 -11.02 -8.57 11.65
CA ASP A 286 -11.43 -8.62 13.04
C ASP A 286 -10.83 -9.81 13.79
N GLY A 287 -10.54 -9.64 15.06
CA GLY A 287 -10.08 -10.68 15.95
C GLY A 287 -11.13 -11.76 16.17
N GLY A 288 -10.66 -12.98 16.45
CA GLY A 288 -11.52 -14.08 16.86
C GLY A 288 -11.98 -13.92 18.31
N PHE A 289 -13.12 -14.49 18.62
CA PHE A 289 -13.65 -14.52 19.97
C PHE A 289 -14.37 -15.85 20.24
N ARG A 290 -14.71 -16.07 21.49
CA ARG A 290 -15.40 -17.26 21.91
C ARG A 290 -16.78 -16.92 22.40
N SER A 291 -17.85 -17.63 21.92
CA SER A 291 -19.21 -17.49 22.36
C SER A 291 -19.85 -18.87 22.46
N ASP A 292 -20.53 -19.13 23.58
CA ASP A 292 -21.39 -20.32 23.82
C ASP A 292 -20.71 -21.66 23.47
N GLY A 293 -19.43 -21.81 23.82
CA GLY A 293 -18.66 -23.02 23.52
C GLY A 293 -18.09 -23.08 22.10
N ASN A 294 -18.40 -22.13 21.21
CA ASN A 294 -17.91 -22.05 19.85
C ASN A 294 -16.74 -21.06 19.72
N ALA A 295 -15.72 -21.42 18.95
CA ALA A 295 -14.63 -20.54 18.61
C ALA A 295 -14.89 -19.86 17.26
N ASN A 296 -15.06 -18.54 17.27
CA ASN A 296 -15.18 -17.73 16.06
C ASN A 296 -13.78 -17.26 15.64
N THR A 297 -13.27 -17.78 14.54
CA THR A 297 -11.90 -17.52 14.05
C THR A 297 -11.65 -16.05 13.70
N GLY A 298 -10.40 -15.62 13.68
CA GLY A 298 -10.01 -14.30 13.21
C GLY A 298 -10.29 -14.14 11.71
N ASN A 299 -10.77 -12.96 11.30
CA ASN A 299 -11.02 -12.64 9.91
C ASN A 299 -9.71 -12.29 9.18
N SER A 300 -9.66 -12.60 7.88
CA SER A 300 -8.54 -12.15 7.05
C SER A 300 -8.61 -10.65 6.77
N GLY A 301 -7.47 -10.03 6.58
CA GLY A 301 -7.35 -8.70 6.02
C GLY A 301 -7.85 -8.64 4.57
N SER A 302 -8.37 -7.50 4.17
CA SER A 302 -8.91 -7.29 2.82
C SER A 302 -7.79 -7.27 1.77
N ALA A 303 -8.01 -7.90 0.63
CA ALA A 303 -7.09 -7.89 -0.49
C ALA A 303 -6.86 -6.46 -1.03
N ASN A 304 -5.66 -6.19 -1.54
CA ASN A 304 -5.25 -4.91 -2.15
C ASN A 304 -5.33 -3.70 -1.20
N THR A 305 -5.25 -3.97 0.12
CA THR A 305 -5.25 -2.92 1.15
C THR A 305 -4.01 -2.95 2.03
N GLY A 306 -3.27 -4.07 2.02
CA GLY A 306 -2.21 -4.31 2.98
C GLY A 306 -2.72 -4.52 4.42
N GLY A 307 -3.99 -4.86 4.61
CA GLY A 307 -4.59 -5.02 5.93
C GLY A 307 -4.03 -6.22 6.69
N GLY A 308 -3.81 -6.08 8.00
CA GLY A 308 -3.39 -7.18 8.87
C GLY A 308 -4.54 -8.18 9.13
N GLY A 309 -4.24 -9.45 9.35
CA GLY A 309 -5.22 -10.49 9.71
C GLY A 309 -5.57 -10.48 11.20
N GLY A 310 -6.78 -10.84 11.55
CA GLY A 310 -7.25 -10.96 12.94
C GLY A 310 -6.63 -12.15 13.68
N GLY A 311 -6.31 -11.97 14.97
CA GLY A 311 -5.79 -13.00 15.86
C GLY A 311 -6.82 -14.12 16.12
N ALA A 312 -6.35 -15.33 16.38
CA ALA A 312 -7.20 -16.45 16.73
C ALA A 312 -7.83 -16.28 18.11
N PRO A 313 -9.04 -16.81 18.35
CA PRO A 313 -9.63 -16.91 19.70
C PRO A 313 -8.85 -17.93 20.53
N GLY A 314 -9.08 -17.95 21.84
CA GLY A 314 -8.65 -19.08 22.65
C GLY A 314 -9.39 -20.38 22.26
N PRO A 315 -8.71 -21.55 22.31
CA PRO A 315 -9.34 -22.82 21.93
C PRO A 315 -10.43 -23.27 22.91
N VAL A 316 -11.41 -23.96 22.41
CA VAL A 316 -12.44 -24.62 23.24
C VAL A 316 -11.80 -25.84 23.89
N PRO A 317 -11.97 -26.04 25.26
CA PRO A 317 -11.62 -27.31 25.84
C PRO A 317 -12.48 -28.40 25.21
N ALA A 318 -11.88 -29.26 24.39
CA ALA A 318 -12.56 -30.48 23.96
C ALA A 318 -12.60 -31.47 25.14
N SER A 319 -13.75 -32.09 25.36
CA SER A 319 -13.87 -33.28 26.18
C SER A 319 -13.21 -34.44 25.41
N GLY A 320 -11.87 -34.55 25.49
CA GLY A 320 -11.10 -35.57 24.77
C GLY A 320 -9.73 -35.05 24.34
N ALA A 321 -8.74 -35.93 24.25
CA ALA A 321 -7.36 -35.58 23.90
C ALA A 321 -7.21 -34.92 22.52
N GLY A 322 -7.14 -33.63 22.50
CA GLY A 322 -6.91 -32.79 21.30
C GLY A 322 -7.29 -31.36 21.57
N ALA A 323 -6.35 -30.52 22.01
CA ALA A 323 -6.58 -29.10 22.06
C ALA A 323 -6.86 -28.63 20.63
N ASN A 324 -8.12 -28.24 20.36
CA ASN A 324 -8.50 -27.71 19.05
C ASN A 324 -7.76 -26.39 18.79
N SER A 325 -6.75 -26.45 17.94
CA SER A 325 -6.05 -25.25 17.48
C SER A 325 -7.04 -24.39 16.68
N CYS A 326 -7.09 -23.10 17.00
CA CYS A 326 -7.94 -22.16 16.27
C CYS A 326 -7.11 -21.40 15.23
N PRO A 327 -7.58 -21.35 13.96
CA PRO A 327 -6.92 -20.60 12.93
C PRO A 327 -7.05 -19.10 13.15
N SER A 328 -6.08 -18.37 12.61
CA SER A 328 -6.07 -16.91 12.54
C SER A 328 -6.35 -16.42 11.12
N GLY A 329 -6.73 -15.17 10.98
CA GLY A 329 -6.87 -14.52 9.68
C GLY A 329 -5.53 -14.35 8.96
N SER A 330 -5.53 -14.52 7.64
CA SER A 330 -4.41 -14.15 6.78
C SER A 330 -4.35 -12.62 6.64
N GLY A 331 -3.16 -12.08 6.36
CA GLY A 331 -3.04 -10.69 5.92
C GLY A 331 -3.64 -10.49 4.51
N GLY A 332 -4.04 -9.26 4.19
CA GLY A 332 -4.44 -8.85 2.84
C GLY A 332 -3.23 -8.55 1.97
N SER A 333 -3.35 -8.78 0.65
CA SER A 333 -2.31 -8.39 -0.30
C SER A 333 -2.09 -6.88 -0.33
N GLY A 334 -0.91 -6.45 -0.77
CA GLY A 334 -0.56 -5.07 -1.04
C GLY A 334 -1.14 -4.55 -2.36
N VAL A 335 -0.75 -3.33 -2.71
CA VAL A 335 -1.07 -2.65 -3.97
C VAL A 335 0.01 -1.62 -4.28
N VAL A 336 0.29 -1.42 -5.56
CA VAL A 336 1.14 -0.31 -6.03
C VAL A 336 0.34 0.58 -6.95
N MET A 337 0.46 1.89 -6.77
CA MET A 337 -0.22 2.89 -7.59
C MET A 337 0.79 3.94 -8.04
N VAL A 338 0.70 4.35 -9.31
CA VAL A 338 1.48 5.45 -9.87
C VAL A 338 0.56 6.46 -10.53
N ARG A 339 0.99 7.73 -10.56
CA ARG A 339 0.26 8.83 -11.17
C ARG A 339 1.23 9.78 -11.87
N TYR A 340 0.87 10.26 -13.04
CA TYR A 340 1.61 11.30 -13.76
C TYR A 340 0.68 12.20 -14.55
N GLN A 341 1.16 13.40 -14.90
CA GLN A 341 0.45 14.33 -15.78
C GLN A 341 0.53 13.83 -17.23
N TYR A 342 -0.64 13.65 -17.88
CA TYR A 342 -0.74 13.14 -19.25
C TYR A 342 -1.31 14.14 -20.25
N GLN A 343 -1.70 15.33 -19.79
CA GLN A 343 -2.18 16.45 -20.60
C GLN A 343 -2.07 17.77 -19.84
N GLY A 344 -2.13 18.90 -20.56
CA GLY A 344 -2.21 20.26 -19.98
C GLY A 344 -3.55 20.56 -19.32
N SER A 345 -3.58 21.66 -18.57
CA SER A 345 -4.80 22.25 -17.98
C SER A 345 -5.53 23.11 -18.98
#